data_566f6422cbe4d82e05accf2ddfe12eef
#
_entry.id   566f6422cbe4d82e05accf2ddfe12eef
#
_cell.length_a   1.000
_cell.length_b   1.000
_cell.length_c   1.000
_cell.angle_alpha   90.00
_cell.angle_beta   90.00
_cell.angle_gamma   90.00
#
_symmetry.space_group_name_H-M   'P 1'
#
loop_
_entity.id
_entity.type
_entity.pdbx_description
1 polymer ?
#
loop_
_entity_poly.entity_id
_entity_poly.type
_entity_poly.pdbx_seq_one_letter_code
_entity_poly.pdbx_strand_id
1 'polypeptide(L)'
;MTIFSLGQFAFIPSVSAQNPRVTIPDFVDLVERASPAVVNIRTTEKVVTQQTQGGIPGMPEDQAEFFRRFFGMPIPGIPNGPKQTQPNPGKPQEADRGVGSGFIIESNGLILTNAHVVEGATTIYVTLTDKREFKAKLLGIDKRTDVAVVKIEARDLPKLPLGDSSKVRVGEWVLAIGSPFGLENTVTAGIVSAKSRDTGDYLPFIQTDVAVNPGNSGGPLLNTAGQVIGINSQIFSRSGGYMGISFAIPIDEAMRVADQLRTNGKMTRGRIGVALGEMIKEVAESLGLGKPRGAYVRNVEPGGPAAAGGIEAGDVILSFNGRDISKSADLPRVVGETKPGTSVLVQVWRKGGTRDLTVTVSDTESTQAANKKPDAPAANGNSANALGVAVGELSDAKKKDLNIKGGVEVTGLGDGPLAKAGIRPGDVIIRVADADITGVKQFKSLVKGLDANKAVPVFICRADSTLVVPVRSK
;
A
#
# COMPACT_ATOMS: atom_id res chain seq x y z
N MET A 1 78.46 32.97 -44.04
CA MET A 1 78.01 31.65 -43.50
C MET A 1 76.78 31.92 -42.73
N THR A 2 75.62 31.83 -43.36
CA THR A 2 74.32 32.26 -42.83
C THR A 2 73.50 31.01 -42.60
N ILE A 3 73.19 30.73 -41.32
CA ILE A 3 72.39 29.53 -40.89
C ILE A 3 70.92 29.92 -40.87
N PHE A 4 70.14 29.34 -41.80
CA PHE A 4 68.67 29.40 -41.75
C PHE A 4 68.10 28.35 -40.77
N SER A 5 67.42 28.82 -39.76
CA SER A 5 66.68 27.96 -38.84
C SER A 5 65.23 27.75 -39.36
N LEU A 6 64.88 26.54 -39.76
CA LEU A 6 63.48 26.14 -40.06
C LEU A 6 62.72 25.93 -38.79
N GLY A 7 61.74 26.76 -38.49
CA GLY A 7 60.77 26.55 -37.42
C GLY A 7 59.73 25.53 -37.87
N GLN A 8 59.63 24.41 -37.15
CA GLN A 8 58.52 23.46 -37.31
C GLN A 8 57.24 23.98 -36.60
N PHE A 9 56.24 24.30 -37.41
CA PHE A 9 54.90 24.57 -36.89
C PHE A 9 54.20 23.25 -36.63
N ALA A 10 53.97 22.93 -35.34
CA ALA A 10 53.15 21.81 -34.94
C ALA A 10 51.67 22.16 -35.17
N PHE A 11 50.99 21.43 -36.06
CA PHE A 11 49.54 21.46 -36.22
C PHE A 11 48.90 20.76 -35.02
N ILE A 12 48.21 21.52 -34.15
CA ILE A 12 47.34 20.98 -33.11
C ILE A 12 45.99 20.72 -33.75
N PRO A 13 45.51 19.48 -33.86
CA PRO A 13 44.16 19.23 -34.37
C PRO A 13 43.13 19.77 -33.35
N SER A 14 42.29 20.69 -33.82
CA SER A 14 41.14 21.18 -33.06
C SER A 14 40.16 20.04 -32.87
N VAL A 15 40.08 19.46 -31.68
CA VAL A 15 39.04 18.54 -31.29
C VAL A 15 37.74 19.36 -31.13
N SER A 16 36.90 19.31 -32.17
CA SER A 16 35.55 19.86 -32.12
C SER A 16 34.73 19.00 -31.15
N ALA A 17 34.53 19.48 -29.93
CA ALA A 17 33.61 18.87 -29.01
C ALA A 17 32.18 19.00 -29.59
N GLN A 18 31.70 17.94 -30.23
CA GLN A 18 30.28 17.83 -30.56
C GLN A 18 29.53 17.71 -29.23
N ASN A 19 28.96 18.82 -28.75
CA ASN A 19 27.96 18.77 -27.70
C ASN A 19 26.83 17.83 -28.18
N PRO A 20 26.54 16.74 -27.50
CA PRO A 20 25.39 15.93 -27.84
C PRO A 20 24.17 16.86 -27.72
N ARG A 21 23.51 17.13 -28.84
CA ARG A 21 22.23 17.84 -28.84
C ARG A 21 21.28 17.00 -28.00
N VAL A 22 20.97 17.43 -26.79
CA VAL A 22 19.89 16.87 -26.00
C VAL A 22 18.62 17.18 -26.75
N THR A 23 18.13 16.21 -27.52
CA THR A 23 16.86 16.33 -28.24
C THR A 23 15.76 16.20 -27.18
N ILE A 24 14.97 17.25 -27.01
CA ILE A 24 13.74 17.18 -26.21
C ILE A 24 12.85 16.11 -26.86
N PRO A 25 12.30 15.14 -26.10
CA PRO A 25 11.47 14.11 -26.68
C PRO A 25 10.24 14.72 -27.36
N ASP A 26 10.00 14.35 -28.60
CA ASP A 26 8.74 14.62 -29.32
C ASP A 26 7.82 13.39 -29.10
N PHE A 27 6.61 13.62 -28.63
CA PHE A 27 5.66 12.57 -28.29
C PHE A 27 4.49 12.47 -29.28
N VAL A 28 4.47 13.26 -30.33
CA VAL A 28 3.33 13.35 -31.29
C VAL A 28 3.01 11.96 -31.86
N ASP A 29 3.97 11.32 -32.50
CA ASP A 29 3.78 9.99 -33.11
C ASP A 29 3.36 8.91 -32.08
N LEU A 30 3.88 9.03 -30.85
CA LEU A 30 3.55 8.10 -29.78
C LEU A 30 2.10 8.27 -29.36
N VAL A 31 1.66 9.51 -29.17
CA VAL A 31 0.29 9.86 -28.79
C VAL A 31 -0.70 9.43 -29.88
N GLU A 32 -0.40 9.69 -31.16
CA GLU A 32 -1.25 9.28 -32.28
C GLU A 32 -1.45 7.76 -32.32
N ARG A 33 -0.41 6.98 -32.06
CA ARG A 33 -0.50 5.51 -32.02
C ARG A 33 -1.21 4.97 -30.79
N ALA A 34 -1.03 5.59 -29.61
CA ALA A 34 -1.55 5.09 -28.34
C ALA A 34 -3.00 5.51 -28.07
N SER A 35 -3.36 6.73 -28.46
CA SER A 35 -4.67 7.33 -28.18
C SER A 35 -5.88 6.49 -28.60
N PRO A 36 -5.88 5.80 -29.76
CA PRO A 36 -7.03 4.99 -30.17
C PRO A 36 -7.35 3.83 -29.22
N ALA A 37 -6.41 3.39 -28.41
CA ALA A 37 -6.60 2.32 -27.43
C ALA A 37 -6.97 2.81 -26.02
N VAL A 38 -7.00 4.13 -25.81
CA VAL A 38 -7.45 4.74 -24.55
C VAL A 38 -8.94 5.04 -24.65
N VAL A 39 -9.69 4.72 -23.60
CA VAL A 39 -11.14 4.80 -23.59
C VAL A 39 -11.63 5.65 -22.42
N ASN A 40 -12.79 6.30 -22.62
CA ASN A 40 -13.56 6.90 -21.55
C ASN A 40 -14.42 5.82 -20.87
N ILE A 41 -14.51 5.88 -19.56
CA ILE A 41 -15.39 5.03 -18.76
C ILE A 41 -16.35 5.92 -17.98
N ARG A 42 -17.64 5.77 -18.24
CA ARG A 42 -18.74 6.42 -17.54
C ARG A 42 -19.55 5.37 -16.79
N THR A 43 -19.88 5.67 -15.56
CA THR A 43 -20.65 4.76 -14.71
C THR A 43 -21.96 5.42 -14.26
N THR A 44 -23.01 4.60 -14.16
CA THR A 44 -24.32 5.04 -13.66
C THR A 44 -24.75 4.22 -12.46
N GLU A 45 -25.61 4.80 -11.62
CA GLU A 45 -26.25 4.11 -10.50
C GLU A 45 -27.77 4.29 -10.52
N LYS A 46 -28.49 3.35 -9.89
CA LYS A 46 -29.95 3.47 -9.70
C LYS A 46 -30.22 4.29 -8.43
N VAL A 47 -30.67 5.51 -8.59
CA VAL A 47 -31.08 6.34 -7.47
C VAL A 47 -32.56 6.05 -7.16
N VAL A 48 -32.82 5.49 -5.98
CA VAL A 48 -34.16 5.47 -5.36
C VAL A 48 -34.24 6.72 -4.50
N THR A 49 -35.08 7.68 -4.89
CA THR A 49 -35.24 8.96 -4.19
C THR A 49 -35.80 8.73 -2.80
N GLN A 50 -34.92 8.50 -1.80
CA GLN A 50 -35.23 8.76 -0.39
C GLN A 50 -34.55 10.05 0.01
N GLN A 51 -35.36 11.01 0.45
CA GLN A 51 -34.88 12.26 1.02
C GLN A 51 -34.05 11.98 2.27
N THR A 52 -32.74 12.08 2.18
CA THR A 52 -31.85 12.18 3.34
C THR A 52 -31.31 13.61 3.39
N GLN A 53 -31.73 14.36 4.40
CA GLN A 53 -31.17 15.67 4.75
C GLN A 53 -29.74 15.49 5.23
N GLY A 54 -28.76 16.12 4.56
CA GLY A 54 -27.41 16.24 5.08
C GLY A 54 -26.25 16.28 4.09
N GLY A 55 -26.49 16.23 2.78
CA GLY A 55 -25.45 16.34 1.74
C GLY A 55 -25.36 17.73 1.11
N ILE A 56 -24.26 18.03 0.43
CA ILE A 56 -24.11 19.24 -0.39
C ILE A 56 -25.22 19.23 -1.43
N PRO A 57 -26.05 20.26 -1.52
CA PRO A 57 -27.15 20.29 -2.49
C PRO A 57 -26.62 20.13 -3.93
N GLY A 58 -26.96 19.02 -4.60
CA GLY A 58 -26.66 18.78 -6.01
C GLY A 58 -25.49 17.85 -6.31
N MET A 59 -24.79 17.32 -5.32
CA MET A 59 -23.73 16.35 -5.53
C MET A 59 -24.10 15.02 -4.84
N PRO A 60 -24.10 13.88 -5.56
CA PRO A 60 -24.23 12.57 -4.93
C PRO A 60 -23.13 12.32 -3.90
N GLU A 61 -23.48 11.68 -2.78
CA GLU A 61 -22.55 11.45 -1.66
C GLU A 61 -21.29 10.72 -2.07
N ASP A 62 -21.41 9.80 -3.03
CA ASP A 62 -20.31 9.04 -3.61
C ASP A 62 -19.36 9.89 -4.45
N GLN A 63 -19.89 10.92 -5.16
CA GLN A 63 -19.04 11.90 -5.83
C GLN A 63 -18.30 12.79 -4.82
N ALA A 64 -18.97 13.19 -3.75
CA ALA A 64 -18.34 13.94 -2.66
C ALA A 64 -17.29 13.09 -1.94
N GLU A 65 -17.51 11.78 -1.78
CA GLU A 65 -16.54 10.84 -1.22
C GLU A 65 -15.38 10.59 -2.19
N PHE A 66 -15.64 10.44 -3.49
CA PHE A 66 -14.62 10.37 -4.54
C PHE A 66 -13.76 11.63 -4.53
N PHE A 67 -14.36 12.82 -4.52
CA PHE A 67 -13.63 14.09 -4.43
C PHE A 67 -12.85 14.20 -3.12
N ARG A 68 -13.42 13.79 -1.99
CA ARG A 68 -12.73 13.77 -0.69
C ARG A 68 -11.55 12.83 -0.68
N ARG A 69 -11.71 11.63 -1.26
CA ARG A 69 -10.69 10.59 -1.35
C ARG A 69 -9.59 10.95 -2.35
N PHE A 70 -9.97 11.58 -3.47
CA PHE A 70 -9.05 11.94 -4.55
C PHE A 70 -8.36 13.30 -4.32
N PHE A 71 -9.06 14.26 -3.74
CA PHE A 71 -8.59 15.64 -3.52
C PHE A 71 -8.36 16.03 -2.05
N GLY A 72 -8.72 15.18 -1.11
CA GLY A 72 -8.49 15.42 0.31
C GLY A 72 -9.30 16.56 0.95
N MET A 73 -10.26 17.19 0.23
CA MET A 73 -11.07 18.30 0.76
C MET A 73 -12.53 18.27 0.26
N PRO A 74 -13.49 18.71 1.09
CA PRO A 74 -14.85 19.00 0.62
C PRO A 74 -14.83 20.29 -0.21
N ILE A 75 -15.51 20.30 -1.36
CA ILE A 75 -15.65 21.47 -2.22
C ILE A 75 -16.56 22.50 -1.52
N PRO A 76 -16.12 23.73 -1.21
CA PRO A 76 -17.00 24.79 -0.73
C PRO A 76 -17.79 25.40 -1.90
N GLY A 77 -19.12 25.34 -1.81
CA GLY A 77 -20.06 26.26 -2.44
C GLY A 77 -19.96 26.51 -3.94
N ILE A 78 -20.70 25.74 -4.76
CA ILE A 78 -21.08 26.19 -6.10
C ILE A 78 -22.42 26.95 -5.98
N PRO A 79 -22.54 28.19 -6.49
CA PRO A 79 -23.82 28.93 -6.49
C PRO A 79 -24.85 28.28 -7.41
N ASN A 80 -26.10 28.34 -7.01
CA ASN A 80 -27.28 27.79 -7.64
C ASN A 80 -27.32 27.89 -9.17
N GLY A 81 -27.30 26.74 -9.85
CA GLY A 81 -27.75 26.58 -11.23
C GLY A 81 -29.28 26.47 -11.32
N PRO A 82 -29.89 26.61 -12.53
CA PRO A 82 -31.33 26.73 -12.71
C PRO A 82 -32.09 25.48 -12.27
N LYS A 83 -33.25 25.71 -11.64
CA LYS A 83 -34.19 24.68 -11.15
C LYS A 83 -34.51 23.64 -12.24
N GLN A 84 -34.03 22.44 -12.07
CA GLN A 84 -34.48 21.29 -12.85
C GLN A 84 -35.88 20.86 -12.35
N THR A 85 -36.74 20.57 -13.29
CA THR A 85 -38.10 20.05 -13.11
C THR A 85 -38.13 18.82 -12.23
N GLN A 86 -39.03 18.79 -11.27
CA GLN A 86 -39.21 17.70 -10.30
C GLN A 86 -39.37 16.34 -10.98
N PRO A 87 -38.56 15.33 -10.59
CA PRO A 87 -38.75 13.96 -11.07
C PRO A 87 -40.02 13.34 -10.46
N ASN A 88 -40.73 12.59 -11.27
CA ASN A 88 -41.95 11.86 -10.89
C ASN A 88 -41.57 10.74 -9.87
N PRO A 89 -42.23 10.66 -8.68
CA PRO A 89 -41.89 9.63 -7.68
C PRO A 89 -42.37 8.26 -8.18
N GLY A 90 -41.41 7.34 -8.37
CA GLY A 90 -41.76 5.93 -8.59
C GLY A 90 -41.01 5.15 -9.66
N LYS A 91 -40.11 5.75 -10.45
CA LYS A 91 -39.23 4.98 -11.35
C LYS A 91 -37.78 5.17 -10.95
N PRO A 92 -36.98 4.09 -10.78
CA PRO A 92 -35.56 4.19 -10.60
C PRO A 92 -34.96 4.93 -11.80
N GLN A 93 -34.39 6.11 -11.60
CA GLN A 93 -33.62 6.81 -12.63
C GLN A 93 -32.16 6.44 -12.53
N GLU A 94 -31.51 6.17 -13.67
CA GLU A 94 -30.06 6.06 -13.72
C GLU A 94 -29.46 7.47 -13.66
N ALA A 95 -28.64 7.72 -12.64
CA ALA A 95 -27.87 8.95 -12.51
C ALA A 95 -26.40 8.66 -12.83
N ASP A 96 -25.71 9.64 -13.42
CA ASP A 96 -24.28 9.54 -13.64
C ASP A 96 -23.56 9.54 -12.28
N ARG A 97 -22.68 8.55 -12.08
CA ARG A 97 -21.94 8.36 -10.83
C ARG A 97 -20.51 8.82 -10.92
N GLY A 98 -19.79 8.44 -11.97
CA GLY A 98 -18.38 8.73 -12.11
C GLY A 98 -17.89 8.64 -13.53
N VAL A 99 -16.76 9.31 -13.76
CA VAL A 99 -16.05 9.31 -15.04
C VAL A 99 -14.58 9.01 -14.78
N GLY A 100 -14.00 8.17 -15.62
CA GLY A 100 -12.58 7.83 -15.60
C GLY A 100 -12.12 7.39 -16.98
N SER A 101 -10.92 6.86 -17.00
CA SER A 101 -10.30 6.32 -18.21
C SER A 101 -10.03 4.82 -18.07
N GLY A 102 -9.77 4.18 -19.19
CA GLY A 102 -9.25 2.84 -19.27
C GLY A 102 -8.41 2.69 -20.53
N PHE A 103 -7.84 1.52 -20.71
CA PHE A 103 -7.12 1.21 -21.95
C PHE A 103 -7.30 -0.26 -22.34
N ILE A 104 -7.35 -0.49 -23.66
CA ILE A 104 -7.55 -1.80 -24.26
C ILE A 104 -6.24 -2.57 -24.27
N ILE A 105 -6.24 -3.77 -23.70
CA ILE A 105 -5.07 -4.68 -23.63
C ILE A 105 -5.19 -5.87 -24.59
N GLU A 106 -6.41 -6.22 -25.02
CA GLU A 106 -6.65 -7.25 -26.03
C GLU A 106 -7.63 -6.73 -27.08
N SER A 107 -7.39 -7.05 -28.35
CA SER A 107 -8.21 -6.60 -29.49
C SER A 107 -9.66 -7.07 -29.46
N ASN A 108 -9.97 -8.03 -28.59
CA ASN A 108 -11.33 -8.51 -28.35
C ASN A 108 -12.14 -7.64 -27.37
N GLY A 109 -11.58 -6.51 -26.87
CA GLY A 109 -12.26 -5.58 -25.99
C GLY A 109 -12.04 -5.81 -24.48
N LEU A 110 -10.93 -6.44 -24.10
CA LEU A 110 -10.51 -6.49 -22.70
C LEU A 110 -9.81 -5.18 -22.31
N ILE A 111 -10.28 -4.56 -21.23
CA ILE A 111 -9.89 -3.21 -20.79
C ILE A 111 -9.47 -3.24 -19.33
N LEU A 112 -8.37 -2.56 -19.01
CA LEU A 112 -7.95 -2.26 -17.65
C LEU A 112 -8.38 -0.85 -17.26
N THR A 113 -8.74 -0.70 -15.99
CA THR A 113 -9.06 0.58 -15.34
C THR A 113 -8.85 0.47 -13.83
N ASN A 114 -9.11 1.55 -13.09
CA ASN A 114 -9.10 1.51 -11.64
C ASN A 114 -10.40 0.93 -11.04
N ALA A 115 -10.26 0.32 -9.88
CA ALA A 115 -11.37 -0.21 -9.12
C ALA A 115 -12.36 0.88 -8.72
N HIS A 116 -11.86 2.02 -8.21
CA HIS A 116 -12.69 3.14 -7.79
C HIS A 116 -13.52 3.77 -8.92
N VAL A 117 -13.10 3.65 -10.18
CA VAL A 117 -13.85 4.14 -11.35
C VAL A 117 -15.15 3.35 -11.57
N VAL A 118 -15.13 2.04 -11.31
CA VAL A 118 -16.25 1.13 -11.61
C VAL A 118 -16.95 0.54 -10.39
N GLU A 119 -16.42 0.80 -9.21
CA GLU A 119 -16.96 0.27 -7.94
C GLU A 119 -18.39 0.76 -7.71
N GLY A 120 -19.32 -0.15 -7.38
CA GLY A 120 -20.73 0.14 -7.10
C GLY A 120 -21.56 0.59 -8.32
N ALA A 121 -21.00 0.63 -9.52
CA ALA A 121 -21.73 0.97 -10.74
C ALA A 121 -22.84 -0.04 -11.03
N THR A 122 -24.03 0.45 -11.37
CA THR A 122 -25.11 -0.39 -11.90
C THR A 122 -24.86 -0.70 -13.38
N THR A 123 -24.38 0.30 -14.13
CA THR A 123 -24.03 0.13 -15.55
C THR A 123 -22.70 0.84 -15.81
N ILE A 124 -21.88 0.22 -16.65
CA ILE A 124 -20.59 0.74 -17.09
C ILE A 124 -20.69 0.96 -18.59
N TYR A 125 -20.42 2.18 -19.03
CA TYR A 125 -20.33 2.56 -20.44
C TYR A 125 -18.89 2.85 -20.80
N VAL A 126 -18.43 2.32 -21.91
CA VAL A 126 -17.11 2.55 -22.49
C VAL A 126 -17.25 3.25 -23.82
N THR A 127 -16.70 4.45 -23.92
CA THR A 127 -16.70 5.23 -25.17
C THR A 127 -15.30 5.23 -25.77
N LEU A 128 -15.19 4.79 -27.01
CA LEU A 128 -13.95 4.80 -27.78
C LEU A 128 -13.67 6.19 -28.35
N THR A 129 -12.45 6.41 -28.82
CA THR A 129 -12.03 7.67 -29.49
C THR A 129 -12.82 7.94 -30.79
N ASP A 130 -13.31 6.90 -31.46
CA ASP A 130 -14.19 7.00 -32.63
C ASP A 130 -15.67 7.24 -32.31
N LYS A 131 -15.97 7.54 -31.04
CA LYS A 131 -17.31 7.83 -30.48
C LYS A 131 -18.26 6.63 -30.37
N ARG A 132 -17.84 5.42 -30.69
CA ARG A 132 -18.64 4.24 -30.40
C ARG A 132 -18.74 4.04 -28.88
N GLU A 133 -19.97 3.89 -28.39
CA GLU A 133 -20.24 3.59 -26.99
C GLU A 133 -20.70 2.14 -26.83
N PHE A 134 -20.16 1.46 -25.82
CA PHE A 134 -20.47 0.08 -25.49
C PHE A 134 -20.87 -0.04 -24.03
N LYS A 135 -21.88 -0.86 -23.77
CA LYS A 135 -22.14 -1.31 -22.40
C LYS A 135 -21.12 -2.39 -22.05
N ALA A 136 -20.33 -2.14 -21.01
CA ALA A 136 -19.28 -3.04 -20.59
C ALA A 136 -19.75 -3.99 -19.49
N LYS A 137 -19.17 -5.20 -19.50
CA LYS A 137 -19.33 -6.18 -18.43
C LYS A 137 -18.13 -6.06 -17.47
N LEU A 138 -18.40 -5.89 -16.18
CA LEU A 138 -17.37 -6.00 -15.14
C LEU A 138 -16.97 -7.47 -14.98
N LEU A 139 -15.72 -7.83 -15.25
CA LEU A 139 -15.21 -9.18 -15.06
C LEU A 139 -14.75 -9.40 -13.62
N GLY A 140 -14.20 -8.36 -12.99
CA GLY A 140 -13.82 -8.38 -11.60
C GLY A 140 -13.19 -7.07 -11.15
N ILE A 141 -13.11 -6.91 -9.84
CA ILE A 141 -12.59 -5.73 -9.16
C ILE A 141 -11.73 -6.15 -7.96
N ASP A 142 -10.63 -5.47 -7.78
CA ASP A 142 -9.81 -5.58 -6.58
C ASP A 142 -9.55 -4.21 -5.96
N LYS A 143 -10.30 -3.91 -4.90
CA LYS A 143 -10.24 -2.63 -4.21
C LYS A 143 -8.88 -2.35 -3.54
N ARG A 144 -8.18 -3.41 -3.15
CA ARG A 144 -6.91 -3.28 -2.42
C ARG A 144 -5.76 -2.82 -3.30
N THR A 145 -5.77 -3.23 -4.56
CA THR A 145 -4.79 -2.79 -5.57
C THR A 145 -5.34 -1.71 -6.49
N ASP A 146 -6.61 -1.35 -6.32
CA ASP A 146 -7.31 -0.37 -7.16
C ASP A 146 -7.31 -0.74 -8.65
N VAL A 147 -7.45 -2.03 -8.97
CA VAL A 147 -7.48 -2.56 -10.34
C VAL A 147 -8.85 -3.17 -10.65
N ALA A 148 -9.38 -2.87 -11.83
CA ALA A 148 -10.58 -3.50 -12.38
C ALA A 148 -10.36 -3.95 -13.82
N VAL A 149 -11.09 -5.01 -14.21
CA VAL A 149 -11.13 -5.55 -15.57
C VAL A 149 -12.55 -5.47 -16.09
N VAL A 150 -12.72 -4.77 -17.20
CA VAL A 150 -14.01 -4.68 -17.90
C VAL A 150 -13.88 -5.24 -19.32
N LYS A 151 -14.99 -5.71 -19.89
CA LYS A 151 -15.06 -6.32 -21.20
C LYS A 151 -16.19 -5.68 -22.02
N ILE A 152 -15.86 -5.26 -23.23
CA ILE A 152 -16.84 -4.84 -24.23
C ILE A 152 -16.92 -5.88 -25.36
N GLU A 153 -18.10 -6.02 -25.95
CA GLU A 153 -18.33 -6.93 -27.08
C GLU A 153 -17.96 -6.21 -28.39
N ALA A 154 -16.67 -6.24 -28.70
CA ALA A 154 -16.11 -5.69 -29.94
C ALA A 154 -14.90 -6.50 -30.38
N ARG A 155 -14.51 -6.38 -31.64
CA ARG A 155 -13.37 -7.08 -32.26
C ARG A 155 -12.50 -6.09 -33.00
N ASP A 156 -11.28 -6.52 -33.28
CA ASP A 156 -10.31 -5.77 -34.07
C ASP A 156 -10.02 -4.36 -33.51
N LEU A 157 -10.08 -4.24 -32.17
CA LEU A 157 -9.80 -2.99 -31.50
C LEU A 157 -8.30 -2.74 -31.40
N PRO A 158 -7.87 -1.46 -31.49
CA PRO A 158 -6.50 -1.08 -31.15
C PRO A 158 -6.21 -1.45 -29.69
N LYS A 159 -4.99 -1.91 -29.43
CA LYS A 159 -4.55 -2.28 -28.08
C LYS A 159 -3.16 -1.69 -27.78
N LEU A 160 -2.87 -1.44 -26.52
CA LEU A 160 -1.55 -1.01 -26.08
C LEU A 160 -0.62 -2.20 -25.81
N PRO A 161 0.64 -2.11 -26.23
CA PRO A 161 1.66 -3.05 -25.79
C PRO A 161 1.97 -2.86 -24.32
N LEU A 162 2.12 -3.96 -23.58
CA LEU A 162 2.50 -3.94 -22.18
C LEU A 162 4.03 -3.92 -22.05
N GLY A 163 4.54 -3.11 -21.14
CA GLY A 163 5.94 -3.02 -20.78
C GLY A 163 6.29 -3.87 -19.56
N ASP A 164 7.45 -3.61 -19.00
CA ASP A 164 7.99 -4.25 -17.81
C ASP A 164 8.31 -3.16 -16.77
N SER A 165 7.47 -3.02 -15.77
CA SER A 165 7.62 -1.98 -14.74
C SER A 165 8.85 -2.21 -13.84
N SER A 166 9.37 -3.44 -13.78
CA SER A 166 10.57 -3.74 -13.02
C SER A 166 11.82 -3.07 -13.60
N LYS A 167 11.86 -2.85 -14.92
CA LYS A 167 12.96 -2.23 -15.66
C LYS A 167 12.94 -0.72 -15.70
N VAL A 168 11.83 -0.10 -15.32
CA VAL A 168 11.67 1.35 -15.29
C VAL A 168 12.71 1.97 -14.36
N ARG A 169 13.33 3.08 -14.74
CA ARG A 169 14.35 3.80 -13.95
C ARG A 169 13.87 5.21 -13.62
N VAL A 170 14.28 5.70 -12.47
CA VAL A 170 14.08 7.11 -12.09
C VAL A 170 14.75 8.03 -13.10
N GLY A 171 14.04 9.09 -13.51
CA GLY A 171 14.47 10.03 -14.55
C GLY A 171 14.02 9.67 -15.97
N GLU A 172 13.42 8.49 -16.21
CA GLU A 172 12.86 8.16 -17.53
C GLU A 172 11.61 8.99 -17.83
N TRP A 173 11.50 9.46 -19.07
CA TRP A 173 10.31 10.14 -19.57
C TRP A 173 9.11 9.22 -19.65
N VAL A 174 7.97 9.72 -19.20
CA VAL A 174 6.69 9.00 -19.20
C VAL A 174 5.54 9.92 -19.58
N LEU A 175 4.48 9.31 -20.13
CA LEU A 175 3.25 10.01 -20.53
C LEU A 175 2.06 9.36 -19.85
N ALA A 176 1.16 10.18 -19.30
CA ALA A 176 -0.18 9.75 -18.95
C ALA A 176 -1.15 10.16 -20.05
N ILE A 177 -2.02 9.24 -20.45
CA ILE A 177 -3.12 9.50 -21.36
C ILE A 177 -4.43 9.16 -20.66
N GLY A 178 -5.39 10.08 -20.74
CA GLY A 178 -6.75 9.89 -20.23
C GLY A 178 -7.78 10.41 -21.21
N SER A 179 -9.04 10.03 -20.99
CA SER A 179 -10.20 10.47 -21.78
C SER A 179 -11.30 11.01 -20.84
N PRO A 180 -11.04 12.13 -20.13
CA PRO A 180 -11.88 12.59 -19.02
C PRO A 180 -13.34 12.94 -19.41
N PHE A 181 -13.54 13.40 -20.65
CA PHE A 181 -14.86 13.87 -21.10
C PHE A 181 -15.44 13.06 -22.27
N GLY A 182 -14.79 11.97 -22.67
CA GLY A 182 -15.21 11.14 -23.80
C GLY A 182 -15.15 11.85 -25.17
N LEU A 183 -14.50 13.01 -25.24
CA LEU A 183 -14.37 13.81 -26.45
C LEU A 183 -13.00 13.61 -27.12
N GLU A 184 -11.97 14.05 -26.44
CA GLU A 184 -10.59 13.97 -26.87
C GLU A 184 -9.71 13.50 -25.71
N ASN A 185 -8.62 12.84 -26.06
CA ASN A 185 -7.67 12.39 -25.05
C ASN A 185 -6.87 13.57 -24.50
N THR A 186 -6.67 13.58 -23.20
CA THR A 186 -5.76 14.48 -22.51
C THR A 186 -4.42 13.77 -22.32
N VAL A 187 -3.34 14.41 -22.72
CA VAL A 187 -1.99 13.87 -22.59
C VAL A 187 -1.16 14.79 -21.72
N THR A 188 -0.47 14.19 -20.75
CA THR A 188 0.50 14.90 -19.91
C THR A 188 1.81 14.12 -19.88
N ALA A 189 2.95 14.83 -19.85
CA ALA A 189 4.28 14.25 -19.85
C ALA A 189 5.07 14.68 -18.62
N GLY A 190 5.97 13.83 -18.19
CA GLY A 190 6.86 14.05 -17.06
C GLY A 190 7.90 12.94 -16.95
N ILE A 191 8.45 12.74 -15.76
CA ILE A 191 9.46 11.72 -15.50
C ILE A 191 9.05 10.80 -14.36
N VAL A 192 9.65 9.64 -14.29
CA VAL A 192 9.62 8.79 -13.10
C VAL A 192 10.41 9.45 -12.00
N SER A 193 9.75 9.89 -10.94
CA SER A 193 10.37 10.59 -9.80
C SER A 193 10.89 9.60 -8.73
N ALA A 194 10.20 8.46 -8.54
CA ALA A 194 10.61 7.40 -7.62
C ALA A 194 9.97 6.05 -8.00
N LYS A 195 10.54 4.96 -7.47
CA LYS A 195 10.00 3.60 -7.60
C LYS A 195 9.70 3.03 -6.22
N SER A 196 8.80 2.06 -6.16
CA SER A 196 8.46 1.32 -4.94
C SER A 196 8.08 2.23 -3.78
N ARG A 197 7.33 3.31 -4.09
CA ARG A 197 6.83 4.25 -3.08
C ARG A 197 5.77 3.56 -2.24
N ASP A 198 6.07 3.45 -0.97
CA ASP A 198 5.14 2.98 0.05
C ASP A 198 4.33 4.20 0.54
N THR A 199 3.05 4.22 0.23
CA THR A 199 2.11 5.26 0.70
C THR A 199 1.31 4.78 1.92
N GLY A 200 1.66 3.61 2.48
CA GLY A 200 0.87 2.89 3.47
C GLY A 200 -0.14 1.93 2.82
N ASP A 201 -0.24 1.95 1.50
CA ASP A 201 -1.07 1.04 0.72
C ASP A 201 -0.32 -0.28 0.43
N TYR A 202 -1.06 -1.26 -0.09
CA TYR A 202 -0.52 -2.59 -0.39
C TYR A 202 0.53 -2.61 -1.51
N LEU A 203 0.47 -1.63 -2.45
CA LEU A 203 1.28 -1.61 -3.67
C LEU A 203 2.49 -0.66 -3.60
N PRO A 204 3.61 -1.06 -4.19
CA PRO A 204 4.75 -0.18 -4.40
C PRO A 204 4.53 0.68 -5.66
N PHE A 205 3.91 1.84 -5.52
CA PHE A 205 3.62 2.74 -6.63
C PHE A 205 4.85 3.22 -7.40
N ILE A 206 4.67 3.48 -8.70
CA ILE A 206 5.55 4.34 -9.49
C ILE A 206 5.13 5.78 -9.22
N GLN A 207 6.04 6.58 -8.69
CA GLN A 207 5.82 8.02 -8.48
C GLN A 207 6.32 8.77 -9.71
N THR A 208 5.52 9.71 -10.21
CA THR A 208 5.86 10.60 -11.33
C THR A 208 5.48 12.05 -11.02
N ASP A 209 5.97 12.97 -11.83
CA ASP A 209 5.53 14.37 -11.86
C ASP A 209 4.59 14.66 -13.03
N VAL A 210 4.05 13.63 -13.65
CA VAL A 210 3.01 13.76 -14.68
C VAL A 210 1.75 14.34 -14.06
N ALA A 211 1.16 15.35 -14.69
CA ALA A 211 -0.06 15.95 -14.20
C ALA A 211 -1.26 14.99 -14.38
N VAL A 212 -1.70 14.40 -13.29
CA VAL A 212 -2.91 13.57 -13.23
C VAL A 212 -4.04 14.41 -12.61
N ASN A 213 -5.16 14.51 -13.33
CA ASN A 213 -6.37 15.21 -12.92
C ASN A 213 -7.57 14.25 -13.00
N PRO A 214 -8.74 14.59 -12.42
CA PRO A 214 -9.95 13.80 -12.54
C PRO A 214 -10.25 13.42 -13.99
N GLY A 215 -10.54 12.14 -14.20
CA GLY A 215 -10.75 11.55 -15.52
C GLY A 215 -9.52 10.90 -16.15
N ASN A 216 -8.29 11.20 -15.71
CA ASN A 216 -7.09 10.44 -16.13
C ASN A 216 -6.89 9.14 -15.34
N SER A 217 -7.56 8.99 -14.18
CA SER A 217 -7.53 7.76 -13.39
C SER A 217 -8.02 6.57 -14.19
N GLY A 218 -7.30 5.45 -14.12
CA GLY A 218 -7.54 4.25 -14.93
C GLY A 218 -6.89 4.26 -16.30
N GLY A 219 -6.43 5.43 -16.79
CA GLY A 219 -5.67 5.55 -18.04
C GLY A 219 -4.25 5.01 -17.91
N PRO A 220 -3.57 4.73 -19.05
CA PRO A 220 -2.22 4.20 -19.08
C PRO A 220 -1.16 5.26 -18.72
N LEU A 221 -0.12 4.81 -18.03
CA LEU A 221 1.18 5.45 -17.95
C LEU A 221 2.11 4.75 -18.95
N LEU A 222 2.61 5.49 -19.95
CA LEU A 222 3.43 4.96 -21.05
C LEU A 222 4.89 5.37 -20.89
N ASN A 223 5.80 4.49 -21.31
CA ASN A 223 7.20 4.85 -21.56
C ASN A 223 7.36 5.45 -22.96
N THR A 224 8.55 5.92 -23.31
CA THR A 224 8.86 6.52 -24.63
C THR A 224 8.78 5.52 -25.80
N ALA A 225 8.75 4.22 -25.54
CA ALA A 225 8.50 3.19 -26.54
C ALA A 225 6.99 2.95 -26.80
N GLY A 226 6.09 3.64 -26.09
CA GLY A 226 4.65 3.46 -26.19
C GLY A 226 4.12 2.26 -25.44
N GLN A 227 4.91 1.65 -24.56
CA GLN A 227 4.50 0.51 -23.74
C GLN A 227 3.91 0.98 -22.42
N VAL A 228 2.83 0.34 -21.98
CA VAL A 228 2.20 0.61 -20.68
C VAL A 228 3.12 0.09 -19.58
N ILE A 229 3.55 0.98 -18.69
CA ILE A 229 4.35 0.65 -17.51
C ILE A 229 3.55 0.78 -16.21
N GLY A 230 2.35 1.38 -16.27
CA GLY A 230 1.48 1.50 -15.10
C GLY A 230 0.07 1.98 -15.45
N ILE A 231 -0.80 1.99 -14.44
CA ILE A 231 -2.16 2.56 -14.48
C ILE A 231 -2.14 3.81 -13.61
N ASN A 232 -2.50 4.98 -14.17
CA ASN A 232 -2.65 6.21 -13.38
C ASN A 232 -3.75 6.01 -12.34
N SER A 233 -3.47 6.24 -11.06
CA SER A 233 -4.42 5.94 -9.98
C SER A 233 -4.73 7.18 -9.15
N GLN A 234 -3.74 7.76 -8.46
CA GLN A 234 -3.98 8.80 -7.47
C GLN A 234 -2.90 9.88 -7.48
N ILE A 235 -3.18 11.01 -6.83
CA ILE A 235 -2.22 12.08 -6.58
C ILE A 235 -1.99 12.26 -5.07
N PHE A 236 -0.81 12.76 -4.71
CA PHE A 236 -0.64 13.31 -3.36
C PHE A 236 -1.10 14.76 -3.38
N SER A 237 -2.18 15.08 -2.65
CA SER A 237 -2.77 16.41 -2.65
C SER A 237 -3.22 16.83 -1.26
N ARG A 238 -2.98 18.11 -0.91
CA ARG A 238 -3.53 18.78 0.28
C ARG A 238 -4.70 19.70 -0.06
N SER A 239 -4.78 20.13 -1.31
CA SER A 239 -5.76 21.09 -1.82
C SER A 239 -6.81 20.46 -2.74
N GLY A 240 -6.68 19.18 -3.04
CA GLY A 240 -7.52 18.48 -4.00
C GLY A 240 -7.07 18.56 -5.46
N GLY A 241 -6.11 19.42 -5.82
CA GLY A 241 -5.52 19.51 -7.15
C GLY A 241 -4.13 18.88 -7.23
N TYR A 242 -3.64 18.67 -8.43
CA TYR A 242 -2.28 18.20 -8.70
C TYR A 242 -1.23 19.15 -8.11
N MET A 243 -0.28 18.61 -7.35
CA MET A 243 0.80 19.34 -6.67
C MET A 243 2.20 18.79 -7.01
N GLY A 244 2.39 18.27 -8.20
CA GLY A 244 3.70 17.75 -8.64
C GLY A 244 3.98 16.29 -8.26
N ILE A 245 3.03 15.58 -7.66
CA ILE A 245 3.21 14.17 -7.27
C ILE A 245 2.00 13.36 -7.70
N SER A 246 2.25 12.37 -8.57
CA SER A 246 1.26 11.39 -9.02
C SER A 246 1.78 9.97 -8.79
N PHE A 247 0.86 9.04 -8.65
CA PHE A 247 1.12 7.64 -8.42
C PHE A 247 0.44 6.78 -9.48
N ALA A 248 1.20 5.82 -10.01
CA ALA A 248 0.69 4.80 -10.93
C ALA A 248 0.93 3.40 -10.36
N ILE A 249 -0.05 2.53 -10.56
CA ILE A 249 0.03 1.11 -10.23
C ILE A 249 0.96 0.46 -11.25
N PRO A 250 2.04 -0.25 -10.85
CA PRO A 250 2.91 -0.94 -11.78
C PRO A 250 2.16 -1.95 -12.65
N ILE A 251 2.46 -2.00 -13.95
CA ILE A 251 1.69 -2.83 -14.89
C ILE A 251 1.81 -4.32 -14.60
N ASP A 252 2.97 -4.79 -14.11
CA ASP A 252 3.15 -6.20 -13.75
C ASP A 252 2.22 -6.61 -12.62
N GLU A 253 2.03 -5.74 -11.62
CA GLU A 253 1.08 -5.95 -10.53
C GLU A 253 -0.37 -5.92 -11.04
N ALA A 254 -0.69 -4.94 -11.90
CA ALA A 254 -2.02 -4.83 -12.48
C ALA A 254 -2.38 -6.07 -13.32
N MET A 255 -1.46 -6.58 -14.12
CA MET A 255 -1.67 -7.79 -14.93
C MET A 255 -1.84 -9.04 -14.08
N ARG A 256 -1.03 -9.20 -13.02
CA ARG A 256 -1.18 -10.31 -12.08
C ARG A 256 -2.58 -10.35 -11.44
N VAL A 257 -3.10 -9.18 -11.08
CA VAL A 257 -4.46 -9.03 -10.56
C VAL A 257 -5.49 -9.30 -11.65
N ALA A 258 -5.33 -8.70 -12.84
CA ALA A 258 -6.24 -8.83 -13.96
C ALA A 258 -6.44 -10.28 -14.41
N ASP A 259 -5.39 -11.08 -14.43
CA ASP A 259 -5.46 -12.50 -14.78
C ASP A 259 -6.33 -13.30 -13.79
N GLN A 260 -6.23 -13.00 -12.49
CA GLN A 260 -7.09 -13.64 -11.50
C GLN A 260 -8.53 -13.15 -11.59
N LEU A 261 -8.73 -11.83 -11.77
CA LEU A 261 -10.07 -11.26 -11.93
C LEU A 261 -10.78 -11.82 -13.16
N ARG A 262 -10.07 -11.98 -14.27
CA ARG A 262 -10.61 -12.57 -15.51
C ARG A 262 -11.00 -14.04 -15.34
N THR A 263 -10.19 -14.81 -14.60
CA THR A 263 -10.39 -16.26 -14.45
C THR A 263 -11.38 -16.59 -13.33
N ASN A 264 -11.30 -15.91 -12.21
CA ASN A 264 -12.01 -16.26 -10.97
C ASN A 264 -13.05 -15.21 -10.55
N GLY A 265 -13.12 -14.06 -11.22
CA GLY A 265 -13.97 -12.93 -10.85
C GLY A 265 -13.51 -12.17 -9.59
N LYS A 266 -12.55 -12.70 -8.86
CA LYS A 266 -12.02 -12.12 -7.61
C LYS A 266 -10.53 -12.39 -7.44
N MET A 267 -9.88 -11.55 -6.67
CA MET A 267 -8.49 -11.71 -6.28
C MET A 267 -8.37 -12.59 -5.02
N THR A 268 -7.62 -13.69 -5.13
CA THR A 268 -7.27 -14.55 -3.99
C THR A 268 -5.88 -14.19 -3.48
N ARG A 269 -5.73 -13.96 -2.18
CA ARG A 269 -4.46 -13.60 -1.54
C ARG A 269 -4.07 -14.58 -0.43
N GLY A 270 -2.78 -14.84 -0.38
CA GLY A 270 -2.20 -15.57 0.74
C GLY A 270 -2.23 -14.75 2.03
N ARG A 271 -2.37 -15.46 3.15
CA ARG A 271 -2.34 -14.93 4.51
C ARG A 271 -1.61 -15.89 5.43
N ILE A 272 -0.87 -15.35 6.40
CA ILE A 272 -0.21 -16.18 7.44
C ILE A 272 -0.68 -15.85 8.85
N GLY A 273 -1.47 -14.79 9.06
CA GLY A 273 -2.05 -14.45 10.37
C GLY A 273 -1.02 -13.85 11.34
N VAL A 274 -0.27 -12.84 10.89
CA VAL A 274 0.62 -12.03 11.74
C VAL A 274 0.22 -10.56 11.71
N ALA A 275 0.34 -9.89 12.85
CA ALA A 275 0.31 -8.44 12.93
C ALA A 275 1.74 -7.91 13.00
N LEU A 276 2.06 -6.94 12.13
CA LEU A 276 3.41 -6.38 12.03
C LEU A 276 3.53 -5.11 12.86
N GLY A 277 4.74 -4.86 13.35
CA GLY A 277 5.16 -3.62 13.98
C GLY A 277 6.22 -2.89 13.16
N GLU A 278 6.48 -1.65 13.53
CA GLU A 278 7.54 -0.87 12.92
C GLU A 278 8.91 -1.34 13.43
N MET A 279 9.86 -1.53 12.51
CA MET A 279 11.24 -1.89 12.83
C MET A 279 12.09 -0.62 12.90
N ILE A 280 12.09 0.04 14.05
CA ILE A 280 12.96 1.19 14.32
C ILE A 280 14.36 0.73 14.78
N LYS A 281 15.33 1.61 14.73
CA LYS A 281 16.73 1.31 15.07
C LYS A 281 16.89 0.74 16.48
N GLU A 282 16.20 1.34 17.44
CA GLU A 282 16.24 0.95 18.85
C GLU A 282 15.70 -0.47 19.08
N VAL A 283 14.65 -0.85 18.33
CA VAL A 283 14.09 -2.23 18.36
C VAL A 283 15.09 -3.20 17.76
N ALA A 284 15.68 -2.89 16.59
CA ALA A 284 16.68 -3.75 15.95
C ALA A 284 17.91 -3.98 16.83
N GLU A 285 18.43 -2.92 17.46
CA GLU A 285 19.56 -3.00 18.40
C GLU A 285 19.22 -3.85 19.62
N SER A 286 18.02 -3.66 20.21
CA SER A 286 17.57 -4.42 21.38
C SER A 286 17.40 -5.92 21.10
N LEU A 287 16.97 -6.28 19.87
CA LEU A 287 16.84 -7.67 19.41
C LEU A 287 18.18 -8.27 18.94
N GLY A 288 19.29 -7.52 19.02
CA GLY A 288 20.59 -7.96 18.55
C GLY A 288 20.71 -8.10 17.03
N LEU A 289 19.81 -7.50 16.27
CA LEU A 289 19.79 -7.58 14.80
C LEU A 289 20.82 -6.64 14.14
N GLY A 290 21.33 -5.65 14.89
CA GLY A 290 22.34 -4.68 14.46
C GLY A 290 21.77 -3.56 13.60
N LYS A 291 21.12 -3.84 12.48
CA LYS A 291 20.49 -2.86 11.59
C LYS A 291 19.01 -3.12 11.43
N PRO A 292 18.14 -2.08 11.31
CA PRO A 292 16.73 -2.26 10.99
C PRO A 292 16.58 -2.98 9.66
N ARG A 293 15.99 -4.18 9.70
CA ARG A 293 15.62 -4.99 8.52
C ARG A 293 14.57 -6.01 8.91
N GLY A 294 13.86 -6.52 7.92
CA GLY A 294 12.85 -7.55 8.12
C GLY A 294 11.50 -7.01 8.58
N ALA A 295 10.56 -7.92 8.79
CA ALA A 295 9.23 -7.63 9.28
C ALA A 295 9.11 -8.08 10.73
N TYR A 296 8.98 -7.12 11.66
CA TYR A 296 8.79 -7.40 13.07
C TYR A 296 7.38 -7.92 13.35
N VAL A 297 7.29 -9.11 13.93
CA VAL A 297 6.02 -9.76 14.29
C VAL A 297 5.58 -9.26 15.66
N ARG A 298 4.57 -8.39 15.69
CA ARG A 298 3.99 -7.86 16.92
C ARG A 298 3.02 -8.85 17.57
N ASN A 299 2.23 -9.53 16.74
CA ASN A 299 1.28 -10.54 17.21
C ASN A 299 1.11 -11.65 16.19
N VAL A 300 0.76 -12.85 16.66
CA VAL A 300 0.46 -14.02 15.84
C VAL A 300 -0.97 -14.46 16.18
N GLU A 301 -1.78 -14.65 15.15
CA GLU A 301 -3.16 -15.11 15.31
C GLU A 301 -3.19 -16.54 15.85
N PRO A 302 -3.89 -16.79 16.97
CA PRO A 302 -4.00 -18.12 17.54
C PRO A 302 -4.65 -19.09 16.55
N GLY A 303 -4.02 -20.25 16.35
CA GLY A 303 -4.50 -21.25 15.38
C GLY A 303 -4.32 -20.90 13.91
N GLY A 304 -3.77 -19.71 13.61
CA GLY A 304 -3.45 -19.29 12.24
C GLY A 304 -2.22 -19.99 11.67
N PRO A 305 -1.97 -19.84 10.37
CA PRO A 305 -0.84 -20.45 9.67
C PRO A 305 0.54 -20.17 10.29
N ALA A 306 0.78 -18.93 10.71
CA ALA A 306 2.04 -18.54 11.36
C ALA A 306 2.22 -19.24 12.72
N ALA A 307 1.15 -19.33 13.54
CA ALA A 307 1.19 -20.05 14.80
C ALA A 307 1.45 -21.54 14.60
N ALA A 308 0.78 -22.16 13.62
CA ALA A 308 0.97 -23.57 13.27
C ALA A 308 2.39 -23.84 12.74
N GLY A 309 3.00 -22.89 12.00
CA GLY A 309 4.38 -22.93 11.53
C GLY A 309 5.42 -22.58 12.58
N GLY A 310 5.01 -22.23 13.81
CA GLY A 310 5.92 -21.94 14.91
C GLY A 310 6.49 -20.51 14.93
N ILE A 311 5.90 -19.57 14.20
CA ILE A 311 6.21 -18.12 14.31
C ILE A 311 5.66 -17.62 15.65
N GLU A 312 6.43 -16.82 16.36
CA GLU A 312 6.07 -16.24 17.67
C GLU A 312 6.08 -14.70 17.60
N ALA A 313 5.30 -14.08 18.51
CA ALA A 313 5.45 -12.64 18.72
C ALA A 313 6.87 -12.31 19.21
N GLY A 314 7.48 -11.27 18.61
CA GLY A 314 8.88 -10.92 18.85
C GLY A 314 9.85 -11.42 17.79
N ASP A 315 9.43 -12.27 16.87
CA ASP A 315 10.25 -12.67 15.73
C ASP A 315 10.42 -11.51 14.74
N VAL A 316 11.50 -11.55 13.99
CA VAL A 316 11.70 -10.70 12.81
C VAL A 316 11.80 -11.60 11.59
N ILE A 317 10.85 -11.53 10.69
CA ILE A 317 10.87 -12.30 9.44
C ILE A 317 11.87 -11.64 8.50
N LEU A 318 12.95 -12.37 8.16
CA LEU A 318 14.05 -11.92 7.32
C LEU A 318 13.89 -12.33 5.86
N SER A 319 13.32 -13.51 5.62
CA SER A 319 12.97 -13.97 4.27
C SER A 319 11.69 -14.79 4.29
N PHE A 320 11.00 -14.80 3.15
CA PHE A 320 9.77 -15.54 2.93
C PHE A 320 9.79 -16.16 1.53
N ASN A 321 9.70 -17.47 1.44
CA ASN A 321 9.75 -18.22 0.18
C ASN A 321 10.95 -17.84 -0.71
N GLY A 322 12.15 -17.73 -0.12
CA GLY A 322 13.39 -17.37 -0.81
C GLY A 322 13.53 -15.88 -1.19
N ARG A 323 12.56 -15.04 -0.83
CA ARG A 323 12.64 -13.59 -1.06
C ARG A 323 13.02 -12.88 0.23
N ASP A 324 14.01 -12.00 0.17
CA ASP A 324 14.42 -11.17 1.30
C ASP A 324 13.34 -10.17 1.68
N ILE A 325 13.12 -10.01 2.98
CA ILE A 325 12.23 -9.00 3.55
C ILE A 325 13.12 -7.89 4.12
N SER A 326 13.18 -6.77 3.41
CA SER A 326 14.01 -5.62 3.83
C SER A 326 13.28 -4.73 4.82
N LYS A 327 11.96 -4.56 4.69
CA LYS A 327 11.10 -3.75 5.56
C LYS A 327 9.77 -4.44 5.84
N SER A 328 9.07 -4.03 6.89
CA SER A 328 7.80 -4.65 7.29
C SER A 328 6.74 -4.63 6.19
N ALA A 329 6.71 -3.59 5.34
CA ALA A 329 5.77 -3.47 4.22
C ALA A 329 5.99 -4.49 3.09
N ASP A 330 7.17 -5.11 2.99
CA ASP A 330 7.45 -6.12 1.96
C ASP A 330 6.69 -7.43 2.23
N LEU A 331 6.54 -7.81 3.49
CA LEU A 331 5.97 -9.10 3.88
C LEU A 331 4.51 -9.29 3.42
N PRO A 332 3.58 -8.35 3.66
CA PRO A 332 2.19 -8.50 3.21
C PRO A 332 2.07 -8.73 1.70
N ARG A 333 2.94 -8.08 0.91
CA ARG A 333 2.98 -8.23 -0.53
C ARG A 333 3.45 -9.63 -0.94
N VAL A 334 4.61 -10.07 -0.43
CA VAL A 334 5.18 -11.38 -0.76
C VAL A 334 4.25 -12.53 -0.32
N VAL A 335 3.65 -12.40 0.86
CA VAL A 335 2.65 -13.37 1.36
C VAL A 335 1.39 -13.35 0.48
N GLY A 336 0.87 -12.17 0.14
CA GLY A 336 -0.33 -12.03 -0.69
C GLY A 336 -0.17 -12.54 -2.12
N GLU A 337 1.05 -12.51 -2.68
CA GLU A 337 1.40 -13.09 -3.98
C GLU A 337 1.48 -14.62 -3.93
N THR A 338 1.66 -15.19 -2.74
CA THR A 338 1.81 -16.65 -2.59
C THR A 338 0.44 -17.32 -2.61
N LYS A 339 0.29 -18.35 -3.45
CA LYS A 339 -0.97 -19.08 -3.59
C LYS A 339 -1.35 -19.77 -2.27
N PRO A 340 -2.59 -19.61 -1.78
CA PRO A 340 -3.10 -20.35 -0.64
C PRO A 340 -2.90 -21.86 -0.79
N GLY A 341 -2.61 -22.55 0.33
CA GLY A 341 -2.26 -23.98 0.35
C GLY A 341 -0.78 -24.27 0.09
N THR A 342 0.03 -23.28 -0.31
CA THR A 342 1.47 -23.48 -0.52
C THR A 342 2.19 -23.46 0.83
N SER A 343 3.03 -24.48 1.09
CA SER A 343 3.98 -24.50 2.19
C SER A 343 5.28 -23.84 1.77
N VAL A 344 5.73 -22.85 2.53
CA VAL A 344 6.90 -22.03 2.22
C VAL A 344 7.88 -22.00 3.39
N LEU A 345 9.16 -21.84 3.05
CA LEU A 345 10.21 -21.62 4.04
C LEU A 345 10.21 -20.14 4.45
N VAL A 346 10.21 -19.90 5.78
CA VAL A 346 10.26 -18.58 6.39
C VAL A 346 11.46 -18.52 7.32
N GLN A 347 12.41 -17.64 7.04
CA GLN A 347 13.53 -17.42 7.94
C GLN A 347 13.19 -16.30 8.91
N VAL A 348 13.31 -16.60 10.20
CA VAL A 348 13.06 -15.62 11.27
C VAL A 348 14.31 -15.42 12.11
N TRP A 349 14.47 -14.20 12.65
CA TRP A 349 15.41 -13.88 13.69
C TRP A 349 14.70 -13.98 15.03
N ARG A 350 15.22 -14.81 15.95
CA ARG A 350 14.67 -15.05 17.27
C ARG A 350 15.80 -15.27 18.27
N LYS A 351 15.80 -14.53 19.40
CA LYS A 351 16.76 -14.69 20.51
C LYS A 351 18.23 -14.73 20.03
N GLY A 352 18.62 -13.74 19.22
CA GLY A 352 20.01 -13.59 18.77
C GLY A 352 20.44 -14.54 17.64
N GLY A 353 19.54 -15.32 17.05
CA GLY A 353 19.87 -16.27 15.98
C GLY A 353 18.79 -16.40 14.91
N THR A 354 19.19 -16.89 13.74
CA THR A 354 18.25 -17.23 12.65
C THR A 354 17.65 -18.61 12.83
N ARG A 355 16.40 -18.78 12.43
CA ARG A 355 15.68 -20.06 12.39
C ARG A 355 14.89 -20.16 11.11
N ASP A 356 14.83 -21.34 10.55
CA ASP A 356 14.01 -21.65 9.38
C ASP A 356 12.75 -22.38 9.85
N LEU A 357 11.60 -21.87 9.45
CA LEU A 357 10.27 -22.37 9.80
C LEU A 357 9.50 -22.67 8.51
N THR A 358 8.61 -23.65 8.55
CA THR A 358 7.72 -23.95 7.42
C THR A 358 6.32 -23.46 7.75
N VAL A 359 5.76 -22.60 6.89
CA VAL A 359 4.44 -22.02 7.05
C VAL A 359 3.57 -22.36 5.85
N THR A 360 2.37 -22.89 6.06
CA THR A 360 1.40 -23.11 4.98
C THR A 360 0.48 -21.92 4.89
N VAL A 361 0.52 -21.23 3.75
CA VAL A 361 -0.26 -20.00 3.50
C VAL A 361 -1.74 -20.33 3.40
N SER A 362 -2.61 -19.59 4.11
CA SER A 362 -4.08 -19.69 4.01
C SER A 362 -4.67 -18.64 3.09
N ASP A 363 -5.96 -18.76 2.77
CA ASP A 363 -6.72 -17.73 2.07
C ASP A 363 -7.14 -16.61 3.03
N THR A 364 -7.14 -15.37 2.53
CA THR A 364 -7.58 -14.20 3.29
C THR A 364 -9.07 -14.21 3.61
N GLU A 365 -9.90 -14.90 2.81
CA GLU A 365 -11.36 -14.95 3.01
C GLU A 365 -11.81 -15.90 4.15
N SER A 366 -10.93 -16.79 4.62
CA SER A 366 -11.33 -17.86 5.57
C SER A 366 -11.50 -17.41 7.03
N THR A 367 -11.27 -16.13 7.36
CA THR A 367 -11.34 -15.68 8.76
C THR A 367 -11.81 -14.22 8.89
N GLN A 368 -13.11 -13.97 8.71
CA GLN A 368 -13.77 -12.79 9.28
C GLN A 368 -14.63 -13.20 10.48
N ALA A 369 -14.02 -13.37 11.64
CA ALA A 369 -14.75 -13.44 12.90
C ALA A 369 -13.85 -12.90 14.04
N ALA A 370 -14.40 -11.91 14.74
CA ALA A 370 -13.99 -11.37 16.04
C ALA A 370 -12.96 -10.24 16.08
N ASN A 371 -13.46 -9.01 15.93
CA ASN A 371 -12.91 -7.84 16.63
C ASN A 371 -13.95 -7.35 17.65
N LYS A 372 -13.74 -7.63 18.91
CA LYS A 372 -14.40 -6.97 20.04
C LYS A 372 -13.36 -6.16 20.83
N LYS A 373 -13.65 -4.89 21.01
CA LYS A 373 -12.90 -3.93 21.80
C LYS A 373 -13.28 -4.09 23.28
N PRO A 374 -12.35 -4.06 24.25
CA PRO A 374 -12.69 -3.86 25.65
C PRO A 374 -12.18 -2.53 26.20
N ASP A 375 -12.99 -1.94 27.07
CA ASP A 375 -12.72 -0.76 27.89
C ASP A 375 -11.79 -1.09 29.07
N ALA A 376 -11.07 -0.06 29.56
CA ALA A 376 -10.08 -0.14 30.61
C ALA A 376 -10.67 0.21 32.00
N PRO A 377 -10.18 -0.42 33.09
CA PRO A 377 -10.28 0.15 34.44
C PRO A 377 -8.93 0.64 34.97
N ALA A 378 -8.98 1.68 35.76
CA ALA A 378 -7.85 2.29 36.47
C ALA A 378 -7.60 1.60 37.82
N ALA A 379 -6.33 1.44 38.23
CA ALA A 379 -5.97 1.02 39.58
C ALA A 379 -4.64 1.61 40.05
N ASN A 380 -4.60 1.98 41.31
CA ASN A 380 -3.52 2.56 42.10
C ASN A 380 -2.59 1.52 42.70
N GLY A 381 -1.30 1.79 42.87
CA GLY A 381 -0.43 0.95 43.68
C GLY A 381 1.07 1.26 43.60
N ASN A 382 1.67 1.39 44.76
CA ASN A 382 3.02 1.86 45.09
C ASN A 382 4.16 0.86 44.88
N SER A 383 5.33 1.42 44.66
CA SER A 383 6.72 0.96 44.59
C SER A 383 7.22 0.47 43.22
N ALA A 384 7.79 1.41 42.47
CA ALA A 384 8.41 1.18 41.16
C ALA A 384 9.84 0.60 41.31
N ASN A 385 10.19 -0.34 40.41
CA ASN A 385 11.55 -0.89 40.25
C ASN A 385 12.42 -0.01 39.33
N ALA A 386 13.65 -0.46 39.00
CA ALA A 386 14.57 0.27 38.10
C ALA A 386 13.99 0.57 36.68
N LEU A 387 12.93 -0.12 36.27
CA LEU A 387 12.20 0.12 35.01
C LEU A 387 11.03 1.09 35.19
N GLY A 388 10.75 1.55 36.41
CA GLY A 388 9.67 2.51 36.70
C GLY A 388 8.27 1.89 36.71
N VAL A 389 8.14 0.60 37.04
CA VAL A 389 6.85 -0.09 37.13
C VAL A 389 6.73 -0.89 38.42
N ALA A 390 5.54 -0.90 39.00
CA ALA A 390 5.11 -1.85 40.00
C ALA A 390 4.43 -3.03 39.30
N VAL A 391 4.72 -4.25 39.73
CA VAL A 391 4.17 -5.46 39.11
C VAL A 391 3.54 -6.38 40.13
N GLY A 392 2.47 -7.05 39.73
CA GLY A 392 1.75 -8.09 40.48
C GLY A 392 1.77 -9.43 39.75
N GLU A 393 1.35 -10.48 40.47
CA GLU A 393 1.19 -11.81 39.89
C GLU A 393 0.03 -11.81 38.88
N LEU A 394 0.22 -12.54 37.81
CA LEU A 394 -0.78 -12.67 36.75
C LEU A 394 -1.77 -13.79 37.11
N SER A 395 -3.07 -13.47 37.12
CA SER A 395 -4.11 -14.47 37.37
C SER A 395 -4.24 -15.50 36.24
N ASP A 396 -4.64 -16.71 36.54
CA ASP A 396 -4.83 -17.76 35.52
C ASP A 396 -5.96 -17.43 34.53
N ALA A 397 -6.99 -16.71 34.99
CA ALA A 397 -8.02 -16.17 34.10
C ALA A 397 -7.40 -15.25 33.03
N LYS A 398 -6.57 -14.29 33.46
CA LYS A 398 -5.91 -13.33 32.54
C LYS A 398 -4.88 -13.99 31.62
N LYS A 399 -4.21 -15.08 32.10
CA LYS A 399 -3.32 -15.88 31.21
C LYS A 399 -4.11 -16.53 30.07
N LYS A 400 -5.31 -17.08 30.38
CA LYS A 400 -6.20 -17.69 29.38
C LYS A 400 -6.74 -16.65 28.42
N ASP A 401 -7.22 -15.50 28.92
CA ASP A 401 -7.78 -14.43 28.09
C ASP A 401 -6.75 -13.87 27.11
N LEU A 402 -5.50 -13.71 27.55
CA LEU A 402 -4.41 -13.20 26.71
C LEU A 402 -3.67 -14.31 25.95
N ASN A 403 -4.06 -15.57 26.13
CA ASN A 403 -3.39 -16.75 25.52
C ASN A 403 -1.86 -16.77 25.73
N ILE A 404 -1.41 -16.47 26.97
CA ILE A 404 -0.01 -16.44 27.36
C ILE A 404 0.30 -17.47 28.46
N LYS A 405 1.56 -17.99 28.44
CA LYS A 405 1.98 -19.05 29.41
C LYS A 405 2.41 -18.47 30.75
N GLY A 406 2.81 -17.20 30.80
CA GLY A 406 3.32 -16.54 32.01
C GLY A 406 3.44 -15.04 31.79
N GLY A 407 3.89 -14.34 32.83
CA GLY A 407 4.10 -12.90 32.81
C GLY A 407 3.85 -12.28 34.17
N VAL A 408 4.04 -10.96 34.26
CA VAL A 408 3.69 -10.14 35.41
C VAL A 408 2.81 -8.97 34.98
N GLU A 409 1.77 -8.67 35.73
CA GLU A 409 0.88 -7.56 35.44
C GLU A 409 1.46 -6.26 35.99
N VAL A 410 1.46 -5.20 35.17
CA VAL A 410 1.82 -3.84 35.61
C VAL A 410 0.66 -3.30 36.44
N THR A 411 0.89 -3.11 37.74
CA THR A 411 -0.10 -2.61 38.68
C THR A 411 0.02 -1.12 38.97
N GLY A 412 1.19 -0.52 38.65
CA GLY A 412 1.43 0.90 38.86
C GLY A 412 2.64 1.39 38.09
N LEU A 413 2.70 2.70 37.92
CA LEU A 413 3.79 3.39 37.22
C LEU A 413 4.50 4.34 38.19
N GLY A 414 5.83 4.35 38.11
CA GLY A 414 6.70 5.35 38.70
C GLY A 414 7.49 6.08 37.63
N ASP A 415 8.50 6.88 38.02
CA ASP A 415 9.40 7.50 37.06
C ASP A 415 10.44 6.49 36.57
N GLY A 416 10.37 6.10 35.32
CA GLY A 416 11.30 5.12 34.72
C GLY A 416 11.11 4.93 33.21
N PRO A 417 12.01 4.16 32.58
CA PRO A 417 12.04 4.00 31.13
C PRO A 417 10.75 3.37 30.56
N LEU A 418 10.13 2.43 31.24
CA LEU A 418 8.87 1.83 30.77
C LEU A 418 7.69 2.81 30.82
N ALA A 419 7.61 3.63 31.88
CA ALA A 419 6.59 4.66 31.98
C ALA A 419 6.71 5.70 30.85
N LYS A 420 7.96 6.12 30.52
CA LYS A 420 8.26 7.04 29.40
C LYS A 420 7.94 6.42 28.05
N ALA A 421 8.03 5.12 27.91
CA ALA A 421 7.71 4.37 26.71
C ALA A 421 6.19 4.09 26.54
N GLY A 422 5.33 4.66 27.39
CA GLY A 422 3.88 4.59 27.26
C GLY A 422 3.25 3.29 27.73
N ILE A 423 3.91 2.58 28.66
CA ILE A 423 3.35 1.43 29.36
C ILE A 423 2.25 1.90 30.31
N ARG A 424 1.24 1.07 30.53
CA ARG A 424 0.05 1.40 31.34
C ARG A 424 -0.21 0.33 32.39
N PRO A 425 -0.85 0.68 33.49
CA PRO A 425 -1.43 -0.32 34.39
C PRO A 425 -2.36 -1.25 33.63
N GLY A 426 -2.29 -2.54 33.93
CA GLY A 426 -3.03 -3.59 33.22
C GLY A 426 -2.26 -4.25 32.08
N ASP A 427 -1.16 -3.66 31.59
CA ASP A 427 -0.24 -4.34 30.66
C ASP A 427 0.44 -5.53 31.34
N VAL A 428 0.81 -6.55 30.55
CA VAL A 428 1.48 -7.74 31.07
C VAL A 428 2.87 -7.85 30.47
N ILE A 429 3.91 -7.84 31.30
CA ILE A 429 5.28 -8.07 30.83
C ILE A 429 5.49 -9.58 30.75
N ILE A 430 5.73 -10.08 29.54
CA ILE A 430 5.84 -11.51 29.25
C ILE A 430 7.27 -11.99 29.02
N ARG A 431 8.18 -11.07 28.64
CA ARG A 431 9.60 -11.37 28.39
C ARG A 431 10.46 -10.16 28.64
N VAL A 432 11.66 -10.35 29.17
CA VAL A 432 12.72 -9.33 29.32
C VAL A 432 13.99 -9.91 28.74
N ALA A 433 14.61 -9.22 27.77
CA ALA A 433 15.66 -9.78 26.94
C ALA A 433 15.25 -11.14 26.33
N ASP A 434 16.04 -12.20 26.55
CA ASP A 434 15.79 -13.55 26.06
C ASP A 434 15.04 -14.43 27.06
N ALA A 435 14.72 -13.90 28.26
CA ALA A 435 14.09 -14.66 29.33
C ALA A 435 12.58 -14.44 29.39
N ASP A 436 11.81 -15.49 29.19
CA ASP A 436 10.36 -15.50 29.40
C ASP A 436 10.04 -15.36 30.90
N ILE A 437 9.07 -14.53 31.25
CA ILE A 437 8.69 -14.21 32.62
C ILE A 437 7.68 -15.23 33.13
N THR A 438 8.00 -15.90 34.24
CA THR A 438 7.13 -16.87 34.87
C THR A 438 6.44 -16.34 36.13
N GLY A 439 6.94 -15.25 36.72
CA GLY A 439 6.37 -14.63 37.92
C GLY A 439 7.18 -13.45 38.44
N VAL A 440 6.63 -12.79 39.48
CA VAL A 440 7.16 -11.55 40.07
C VAL A 440 8.59 -11.69 40.61
N LYS A 441 8.89 -12.83 41.26
CA LYS A 441 10.22 -13.06 41.86
C LYS A 441 11.31 -13.09 40.76
N GLN A 442 11.07 -13.84 39.67
CA GLN A 442 11.99 -13.94 38.56
C GLN A 442 12.16 -12.58 37.86
N PHE A 443 11.05 -11.88 37.59
CA PHE A 443 11.07 -10.55 36.99
C PHE A 443 11.94 -9.58 37.80
N LYS A 444 11.77 -9.50 39.13
CA LYS A 444 12.58 -8.64 40.01
C LYS A 444 14.06 -8.99 39.98
N SER A 445 14.41 -10.27 39.90
CA SER A 445 15.80 -10.73 39.79
C SER A 445 16.42 -10.32 38.45
N LEU A 446 15.69 -10.52 37.33
CA LEU A 446 16.16 -10.13 35.99
C LEU A 446 16.38 -8.63 35.87
N VAL A 447 15.44 -7.82 36.37
CA VAL A 447 15.55 -6.35 36.31
C VAL A 447 16.75 -5.83 37.09
N LYS A 448 17.13 -6.44 38.21
CA LYS A 448 18.34 -6.08 38.99
C LYS A 448 19.64 -6.39 38.25
N GLY A 449 19.63 -7.37 37.34
CA GLY A 449 20.82 -7.80 36.58
C GLY A 449 20.94 -7.11 35.20
N LEU A 450 20.08 -6.17 34.86
CA LEU A 450 20.15 -5.49 33.57
C LEU A 450 21.36 -4.52 33.50
N ASP A 451 22.07 -4.59 32.38
CA ASP A 451 23.17 -3.66 32.09
C ASP A 451 22.60 -2.28 31.69
N ALA A 452 22.93 -1.25 32.46
CA ALA A 452 22.47 0.12 32.26
C ALA A 452 22.87 0.71 30.88
N ASN A 453 23.94 0.20 30.27
CA ASN A 453 24.46 0.72 28.99
C ASN A 453 23.87 0.02 27.77
N LYS A 454 23.14 -1.08 27.94
CA LYS A 454 22.55 -1.83 26.85
C LYS A 454 21.04 -1.61 26.77
N ALA A 455 20.54 -1.38 25.54
CA ALA A 455 19.12 -1.43 25.29
C ALA A 455 18.63 -2.88 25.38
N VAL A 456 17.67 -3.14 26.27
CA VAL A 456 17.10 -4.47 26.51
C VAL A 456 15.66 -4.48 26.01
N PRO A 457 15.25 -5.44 25.17
CA PRO A 457 13.87 -5.54 24.75
C PRO A 457 12.99 -6.05 25.88
N VAL A 458 11.92 -5.33 26.18
CA VAL A 458 10.86 -5.76 27.09
C VAL A 458 9.60 -6.03 26.27
N PHE A 459 9.10 -7.26 26.33
CA PHE A 459 7.91 -7.68 25.59
C PHE A 459 6.70 -7.56 26.50
N ILE A 460 5.72 -6.84 26.02
CA ILE A 460 4.55 -6.44 26.77
C ILE A 460 3.31 -6.83 26.01
N CYS A 461 2.45 -7.64 26.61
CA CYS A 461 1.15 -7.98 26.09
C CYS A 461 0.12 -6.93 26.56
N ARG A 462 -0.56 -6.28 25.61
CA ARG A 462 -1.65 -5.34 25.81
C ARG A 462 -2.82 -5.77 24.96
N ALA A 463 -3.91 -6.25 25.58
CA ALA A 463 -5.01 -6.88 24.88
C ALA A 463 -4.48 -7.98 23.92
N ASP A 464 -4.82 -7.93 22.64
CA ASP A 464 -4.42 -8.94 21.65
C ASP A 464 -3.09 -8.61 20.94
N SER A 465 -2.26 -7.70 21.49
CA SER A 465 -1.04 -7.22 20.83
C SER A 465 0.17 -7.34 21.74
N THR A 466 1.29 -7.80 21.19
CA THR A 466 2.60 -7.76 21.86
C THR A 466 3.38 -6.55 21.38
N LEU A 467 3.82 -5.72 22.32
CA LEU A 467 4.68 -4.56 22.07
C LEU A 467 6.11 -4.91 22.51
N VAL A 468 7.13 -4.53 21.73
CA VAL A 468 8.50 -4.54 22.18
C VAL A 468 8.92 -3.11 22.51
N VAL A 469 9.35 -2.93 23.72
CA VAL A 469 9.84 -1.64 24.24
C VAL A 469 11.31 -1.79 24.54
N PRO A 470 12.20 -1.12 23.76
CA PRO A 470 13.60 -1.07 24.10
C PRO A 470 13.80 -0.19 25.34
N VAL A 471 14.33 -0.75 26.40
CA VAL A 471 14.60 0.00 27.65
C VAL A 471 16.08 -0.04 27.99
N ARG A 472 16.59 1.05 28.57
CA ARG A 472 17.87 1.09 29.23
C ARG A 472 17.59 1.25 30.73
N SER A 473 18.11 0.35 31.58
CA SER A 473 18.03 0.55 33.01
C SER A 473 18.91 1.73 33.38
N LYS A 474 18.44 2.63 34.23
CA LYS A 474 19.26 3.69 34.81
C LYS A 474 20.22 3.12 35.80
#